data_58b1e352f52cccfa60e98540374637d9
#
_entry.id   58b1e352f52cccfa60e98540374637d9
#
_cell.length_a   1.000
_cell.length_b   1.000
_cell.length_c   1.000
_cell.angle_alpha   90.00
_cell.angle_beta   90.00
_cell.angle_gamma   90.00
#
_symmetry.space_group_name_H-M   'P 1'
#
loop_
_entity.id
_entity.type
_entity.pdbx_description
1 polymer ?
#
loop_
_entity_poly.entity_id
_entity_poly.type
_entity_poly.pdbx_seq_one_letter_code
_entity_poly.pdbx_strand_id
1 'polypeptide(L)'
;MTNPPPDLAELRNIHLVGAGGAGMNAIGLVLAEMGYAISGSDLRASPGMTRLAAHGARVAIGHSAANIGSADIVAHSSAVPYDNVELAEARRRGIPVLSRAELLSGICRQKRTLAVGGTHGKTTTSSMLALSLVAAGEHPSFLVGGELNEIGSGAVWDTAGEWFVVEADESDGTFLELGADAVLVTNVEPDHLDHYGSFTELAGAFESFASSAVGPRIVCADDRHASAMAARIGGCVTYGTAPTADYRIADARTSRTGATFELFAGATSIGRCELPLPGLHNVANAAGALAAALELGAAASPMVEALGRFAGVARRFERRGERDGVSFIDDYAHLPTEVTAAIAAARGGGWNRIVAVFQPHRYSRTAALWQDFADSFTGVDQLVLTDIYAAGELPLPGVSTELVLGAVLDSHPFASVAYLPGRAELRSYLSARLRTGDLCLTLGAGDLTTLPDELLHAS
;
A
#
# COMPACT_ATOMS: atom_id res chain seq x y z
N MET A 1 -28.56 -0.09 -11.46
CA MET A 1 -28.49 1.37 -11.21
C MET A 1 -28.19 1.51 -9.73
N THR A 2 -26.93 1.78 -9.39
CA THR A 2 -26.53 2.10 -8.02
C THR A 2 -27.10 3.48 -7.69
N ASN A 3 -27.84 3.61 -6.60
CA ASN A 3 -28.24 4.92 -6.10
C ASN A 3 -26.98 5.74 -5.86
N PRO A 4 -26.99 7.06 -6.18
CA PRO A 4 -25.87 7.89 -5.81
C PRO A 4 -25.66 7.78 -4.29
N PRO A 5 -24.43 7.66 -3.82
CA PRO A 5 -24.17 7.60 -2.39
C PRO A 5 -24.75 8.86 -1.72
N PRO A 6 -25.25 8.73 -0.46
CA PRO A 6 -25.87 9.84 0.24
C PRO A 6 -24.89 10.99 0.41
N ASP A 7 -25.42 12.21 0.41
CA ASP A 7 -24.66 13.40 0.75
C ASP A 7 -24.28 13.33 2.23
N LEU A 8 -22.99 13.23 2.51
CA LEU A 8 -22.49 13.16 3.88
C LEU A 8 -22.81 14.42 4.68
N ALA A 9 -23.02 15.57 4.03
CA ALA A 9 -23.28 16.85 4.70
C ALA A 9 -24.55 16.84 5.57
N GLU A 10 -25.52 15.98 5.26
CA GLU A 10 -26.77 15.86 6.02
C GLU A 10 -26.69 14.87 7.20
N LEU A 11 -25.59 14.11 7.30
CA LEU A 11 -25.43 13.06 8.31
C LEU A 11 -24.79 13.61 9.59
N ARG A 12 -25.01 12.90 10.70
CA ARG A 12 -24.40 13.19 12.00
C ARG A 12 -23.74 11.97 12.61
N ASN A 13 -24.41 10.82 12.54
CA ASN A 13 -24.03 9.59 13.22
C ASN A 13 -23.74 8.52 12.20
N ILE A 14 -22.53 8.01 12.17
CA ILE A 14 -22.10 6.97 11.24
C ILE A 14 -21.69 5.72 12.03
N HIS A 15 -22.22 4.56 11.65
CA HIS A 15 -21.85 3.28 12.24
C HIS A 15 -21.04 2.45 11.27
N LEU A 16 -19.87 1.94 11.72
CA LEU A 16 -18.92 1.17 10.93
C LEU A 16 -18.90 -0.29 11.37
N VAL A 17 -19.27 -1.21 10.49
CA VAL A 17 -19.24 -2.66 10.74
C VAL A 17 -17.95 -3.23 10.14
N GLY A 18 -17.13 -3.91 10.97
CA GLY A 18 -15.76 -4.30 10.64
C GLY A 18 -14.77 -3.17 10.84
N ALA A 19 -15.00 -2.32 11.84
CA ALA A 19 -14.24 -1.10 12.12
C ALA A 19 -12.77 -1.35 12.55
N GLY A 20 -12.43 -2.57 12.94
CA GLY A 20 -11.07 -2.97 13.32
C GLY A 20 -10.14 -3.23 12.14
N GLY A 21 -10.67 -3.43 10.93
CA GLY A 21 -9.89 -3.58 9.71
C GLY A 21 -9.22 -2.27 9.29
N ALA A 22 -7.99 -2.33 8.74
CA ALA A 22 -7.17 -1.16 8.44
C ALA A 22 -7.91 -0.08 7.61
N GLY A 23 -8.57 -0.47 6.52
CA GLY A 23 -9.27 0.48 5.64
C GLY A 23 -10.48 1.13 6.29
N MET A 24 -11.34 0.36 7.00
CA MET A 24 -12.49 0.92 7.71
C MET A 24 -12.06 1.79 8.89
N ASN A 25 -10.97 1.41 9.56
CA ASN A 25 -10.40 2.18 10.65
C ASN A 25 -9.93 3.56 10.18
N ALA A 26 -9.14 3.61 9.09
CA ALA A 26 -8.65 4.86 8.52
C ALA A 26 -9.80 5.78 8.07
N ILE A 27 -10.83 5.23 7.42
CA ILE A 27 -12.05 5.97 7.06
C ILE A 27 -12.73 6.52 8.31
N GLY A 28 -12.85 5.71 9.37
CA GLY A 28 -13.46 6.14 10.63
C GLY A 28 -12.72 7.30 11.30
N LEU A 29 -11.39 7.31 11.23
CA LEU A 29 -10.57 8.42 11.75
C LEU A 29 -10.82 9.71 10.96
N VAL A 30 -10.79 9.65 9.63
CA VAL A 30 -11.11 10.80 8.76
C VAL A 30 -12.50 11.36 9.09
N LEU A 31 -13.51 10.51 9.19
CA LEU A 31 -14.88 10.93 9.52
C LEU A 31 -14.99 11.56 10.91
N ALA A 32 -14.25 11.02 11.90
CA ALA A 32 -14.21 11.61 13.24
C ALA A 32 -13.59 13.02 13.22
N GLU A 33 -12.49 13.22 12.45
CA GLU A 33 -11.88 14.55 12.24
C GLU A 33 -12.77 15.50 11.43
N MET A 34 -13.62 14.99 10.54
CA MET A 34 -14.67 15.76 9.87
C MET A 34 -15.79 16.19 10.82
N GLY A 35 -15.83 15.68 12.07
CA GLY A 35 -16.80 16.03 13.08
C GLY A 35 -18.03 15.13 13.17
N TYR A 36 -18.03 13.98 12.49
CA TYR A 36 -19.10 12.99 12.62
C TYR A 36 -19.00 12.23 13.95
N ALA A 37 -20.14 11.90 14.54
CA ALA A 37 -20.19 10.99 15.68
C ALA A 37 -20.07 9.54 15.18
N ILE A 38 -18.93 8.93 15.45
CA ILE A 38 -18.61 7.58 14.96
C ILE A 38 -18.95 6.52 16.01
N SER A 39 -19.58 5.47 15.55
CA SER A 39 -19.66 4.18 16.28
C SER A 39 -19.17 3.06 15.38
N GLY A 40 -18.69 1.97 15.97
CA GLY A 40 -18.24 0.83 15.18
C GLY A 40 -18.16 -0.45 15.95
N SER A 41 -18.20 -1.56 15.23
CA SER A 41 -18.09 -2.91 15.76
C SER A 41 -17.09 -3.75 14.98
N ASP A 42 -16.50 -4.72 15.67
CA ASP A 42 -15.68 -5.76 15.04
C ASP A 42 -15.77 -7.06 15.85
N LEU A 43 -15.47 -8.21 15.23
CA LEU A 43 -15.47 -9.51 15.91
C LEU A 43 -14.38 -9.61 16.99
N ARG A 44 -13.27 -8.85 16.83
CA ARG A 44 -12.10 -8.91 17.72
C ARG A 44 -11.62 -7.52 18.09
N ALA A 45 -11.03 -7.42 19.27
CA ALA A 45 -10.27 -6.24 19.65
C ALA A 45 -9.04 -6.08 18.73
N SER A 46 -8.74 -4.85 18.33
CA SER A 46 -7.56 -4.53 17.51
C SER A 46 -6.99 -3.16 17.91
N PRO A 47 -5.72 -2.88 17.60
CA PRO A 47 -5.15 -1.55 17.75
C PRO A 47 -5.97 -0.46 17.05
N GLY A 48 -6.56 -0.77 15.89
CA GLY A 48 -7.46 0.14 15.16
C GLY A 48 -8.69 0.52 15.98
N MET A 49 -9.35 -0.45 16.64
CA MET A 49 -10.48 -0.17 17.52
C MET A 49 -10.09 0.75 18.69
N THR A 50 -8.91 0.54 19.26
CA THR A 50 -8.37 1.39 20.33
C THR A 50 -8.13 2.82 19.83
N ARG A 51 -7.57 2.99 18.63
CA ARG A 51 -7.37 4.30 18.01
C ARG A 51 -8.70 5.03 17.76
N LEU A 52 -9.68 4.37 17.18
CA LEU A 52 -11.02 4.96 17.00
C LEU A 52 -11.64 5.43 18.32
N ALA A 53 -11.56 4.60 19.36
CA ALA A 53 -12.03 4.97 20.69
C ALA A 53 -11.30 6.19 21.25
N ALA A 54 -9.99 6.32 21.04
CA ALA A 54 -9.21 7.50 21.45
C ALA A 54 -9.65 8.79 20.72
N HIS A 55 -10.21 8.67 19.50
CA HIS A 55 -10.82 9.78 18.74
C HIS A 55 -12.32 9.99 19.06
N GLY A 56 -12.80 9.42 20.17
CA GLY A 56 -14.17 9.64 20.65
C GLY A 56 -15.23 8.72 20.05
N ALA A 57 -14.84 7.75 19.23
CA ALA A 57 -15.79 6.79 18.67
C ALA A 57 -16.28 5.78 19.74
N ARG A 58 -17.54 5.40 19.67
CA ARG A 58 -18.09 4.34 20.49
C ARG A 58 -17.87 3.00 19.80
N VAL A 59 -16.99 2.15 20.35
CA VAL A 59 -16.61 0.86 19.75
C VAL A 59 -17.19 -0.33 20.54
N ALA A 60 -17.57 -1.39 19.83
CA ALA A 60 -18.09 -2.63 20.40
C ALA A 60 -17.34 -3.84 19.85
N ILE A 61 -17.07 -4.82 20.72
CA ILE A 61 -16.53 -6.13 20.32
C ILE A 61 -17.69 -7.11 20.18
N GLY A 62 -17.77 -7.78 19.05
CA GLY A 62 -18.89 -8.60 18.62
C GLY A 62 -19.99 -7.78 17.94
N HIS A 63 -20.71 -8.44 17.03
CA HIS A 63 -21.82 -7.84 16.30
C HIS A 63 -23.15 -8.01 17.04
N SER A 64 -23.91 -6.93 17.16
CA SER A 64 -25.23 -6.90 17.77
C SER A 64 -26.10 -5.83 17.14
N ALA A 65 -27.37 -6.13 16.89
CA ALA A 65 -28.35 -5.16 16.39
C ALA A 65 -28.41 -3.84 17.21
N ALA A 66 -28.08 -3.92 18.51
CA ALA A 66 -28.06 -2.75 19.39
C ALA A 66 -26.88 -1.79 19.12
N ASN A 67 -25.80 -2.26 18.48
CA ASN A 67 -24.60 -1.46 18.25
C ASN A 67 -24.87 -0.27 17.33
N ILE A 68 -25.80 -0.41 16.36
CA ILE A 68 -26.09 0.65 15.38
C ILE A 68 -26.73 1.90 16.05
N GLY A 69 -27.30 1.76 17.23
CA GLY A 69 -27.83 2.88 18.02
C GLY A 69 -28.74 3.81 17.22
N SER A 70 -28.38 5.10 17.19
CA SER A 70 -29.05 6.17 16.43
C SER A 70 -28.29 6.52 15.14
N ALA A 71 -27.65 5.59 14.49
CA ALA A 71 -26.93 5.84 13.25
C ALA A 71 -27.86 6.34 12.15
N ASP A 72 -27.43 7.38 11.43
CA ASP A 72 -28.10 7.87 10.22
C ASP A 72 -27.74 7.01 9.01
N ILE A 73 -26.54 6.39 9.05
CA ILE A 73 -26.00 5.52 8.02
C ILE A 73 -25.16 4.41 8.66
N VAL A 74 -25.15 3.23 8.02
CA VAL A 74 -24.29 2.11 8.39
C VAL A 74 -23.39 1.77 7.21
N ALA A 75 -22.08 1.68 7.45
CA ALA A 75 -21.14 1.27 6.41
C ALA A 75 -20.37 0.02 6.84
N HIS A 76 -20.01 -0.83 5.88
CA HIS A 76 -19.37 -2.10 6.19
C HIS A 76 -18.15 -2.42 5.33
N SER A 77 -17.24 -3.18 5.92
CA SER A 77 -16.12 -3.78 5.19
C SER A 77 -16.62 -4.88 4.25
N SER A 78 -15.92 -5.11 3.14
CA SER A 78 -16.18 -6.22 2.21
C SER A 78 -16.07 -7.62 2.87
N ALA A 79 -15.34 -7.72 4.00
CA ALA A 79 -15.23 -8.97 4.77
C ALA A 79 -16.47 -9.28 5.63
N VAL A 80 -17.40 -8.34 5.78
CA VAL A 80 -18.63 -8.54 6.60
C VAL A 80 -19.69 -9.26 5.77
N PRO A 81 -20.21 -10.41 6.24
CA PRO A 81 -21.24 -11.15 5.52
C PRO A 81 -22.54 -10.33 5.36
N TYR A 82 -23.25 -10.56 4.26
CA TYR A 82 -24.51 -9.86 3.93
C TYR A 82 -25.59 -10.02 4.99
N ASP A 83 -25.62 -11.17 5.69
CA ASP A 83 -26.57 -11.54 6.73
C ASP A 83 -26.14 -11.09 8.14
N ASN A 84 -25.12 -10.26 8.26
CA ASN A 84 -24.67 -9.68 9.52
C ASN A 84 -25.85 -8.99 10.25
N VAL A 85 -25.97 -9.23 11.56
CA VAL A 85 -27.12 -8.79 12.39
C VAL A 85 -27.28 -7.27 12.45
N GLU A 86 -26.19 -6.51 12.32
CA GLU A 86 -26.22 -5.04 12.31
C GLU A 86 -26.71 -4.52 10.96
N LEU A 87 -26.23 -5.12 9.85
CA LEU A 87 -26.71 -4.79 8.50
C LEU A 87 -28.19 -5.17 8.32
N ALA A 88 -28.62 -6.31 8.85
CA ALA A 88 -30.01 -6.72 8.84
C ALA A 88 -30.91 -5.74 9.61
N GLU A 89 -30.46 -5.30 10.79
CA GLU A 89 -31.19 -4.32 11.60
C GLU A 89 -31.25 -2.94 10.94
N ALA A 90 -30.17 -2.48 10.32
CA ALA A 90 -30.13 -1.22 9.57
C ALA A 90 -31.18 -1.25 8.44
N ARG A 91 -31.21 -2.32 7.63
CA ARG A 91 -32.19 -2.51 6.55
C ARG A 91 -33.63 -2.55 7.12
N ARG A 92 -33.86 -3.24 8.25
CA ARG A 92 -35.16 -3.29 8.90
C ARG A 92 -35.66 -1.91 9.35
N ARG A 93 -34.75 -1.03 9.78
CA ARG A 93 -35.07 0.36 10.18
C ARG A 93 -35.16 1.33 9.01
N GLY A 94 -34.82 0.91 7.79
CA GLY A 94 -34.71 1.79 6.63
C GLY A 94 -33.50 2.73 6.68
N ILE A 95 -32.47 2.39 7.49
CA ILE A 95 -31.20 3.13 7.53
C ILE A 95 -30.37 2.70 6.32
N PRO A 96 -29.82 3.65 5.54
CA PRO A 96 -28.95 3.33 4.41
C PRO A 96 -27.74 2.49 4.83
N VAL A 97 -27.43 1.46 4.03
CA VAL A 97 -26.27 0.59 4.24
C VAL A 97 -25.34 0.79 3.06
N LEU A 98 -24.13 1.24 3.35
CA LEU A 98 -23.09 1.50 2.35
C LEU A 98 -21.97 0.47 2.43
N SER A 99 -21.39 0.18 1.28
CA SER A 99 -20.07 -0.45 1.19
C SER A 99 -18.96 0.53 1.63
N ARG A 100 -17.78 0.00 1.90
CA ARG A 100 -16.56 0.79 2.11
C ARG A 100 -16.30 1.75 0.95
N ALA A 101 -16.51 1.28 -0.29
CA ALA A 101 -16.31 2.05 -1.52
C ALA A 101 -17.23 3.27 -1.60
N GLU A 102 -18.54 3.07 -1.39
CA GLU A 102 -19.54 4.13 -1.42
C GLU A 102 -19.28 5.19 -0.35
N LEU A 103 -18.87 4.76 0.86
CA LEU A 103 -18.53 5.69 1.94
C LEU A 103 -17.27 6.51 1.61
N LEU A 104 -16.22 5.87 1.09
CA LEU A 104 -14.99 6.55 0.69
C LEU A 104 -15.24 7.52 -0.48
N SER A 105 -16.05 7.12 -1.46
CA SER A 105 -16.51 7.99 -2.55
C SER A 105 -17.25 9.22 -2.01
N GLY A 106 -18.07 9.06 -0.96
CA GLY A 106 -18.73 10.16 -0.28
C GLY A 106 -17.74 11.15 0.36
N ILE A 107 -16.66 10.65 0.96
CA ILE A 107 -15.58 11.48 1.54
C ILE A 107 -14.83 12.21 0.41
N CYS A 108 -14.46 11.52 -0.67
CA CYS A 108 -13.74 12.09 -1.81
C CYS A 108 -14.48 13.31 -2.41
N ARG A 109 -15.81 13.30 -2.41
CA ARG A 109 -16.61 14.44 -2.92
C ARG A 109 -16.58 15.69 -2.06
N GLN A 110 -16.07 15.61 -0.82
CA GLN A 110 -16.01 16.77 0.07
C GLN A 110 -14.84 17.71 -0.26
N LYS A 111 -13.87 17.21 -1.07
CA LYS A 111 -12.69 17.97 -1.53
C LYS A 111 -12.30 17.52 -2.93
N ARG A 112 -11.46 18.32 -3.59
CA ARG A 112 -10.76 17.85 -4.79
C ARG A 112 -9.89 16.67 -4.42
N THR A 113 -10.03 15.58 -5.13
CA THR A 113 -9.35 14.31 -4.81
C THR A 113 -8.26 13.99 -5.81
N LEU A 114 -7.04 13.72 -5.31
CA LEU A 114 -5.98 13.08 -6.05
C LEU A 114 -5.87 11.63 -5.59
N ALA A 115 -6.15 10.71 -6.51
CA ALA A 115 -6.10 9.28 -6.26
C ALA A 115 -4.80 8.66 -6.80
N VAL A 116 -4.09 7.93 -5.95
CA VAL A 116 -2.84 7.24 -6.30
C VAL A 116 -3.12 5.76 -6.51
N GLY A 117 -3.13 5.32 -7.75
CA GLY A 117 -3.34 3.94 -8.18
C GLY A 117 -2.08 3.29 -8.73
N GLY A 118 -2.18 1.99 -8.98
CA GLY A 118 -1.12 1.16 -9.55
C GLY A 118 -0.96 -0.14 -8.78
N THR A 119 -0.44 -1.16 -9.42
CA THR A 119 -0.26 -2.46 -8.76
C THR A 119 0.69 -2.35 -7.57
N HIS A 120 1.80 -1.61 -7.72
CA HIS A 120 2.84 -1.44 -6.69
C HIS A 120 3.13 0.03 -6.39
N GLY A 121 3.68 0.29 -5.21
CA GLY A 121 4.17 1.61 -4.82
C GLY A 121 3.09 2.61 -4.38
N LYS A 122 1.81 2.27 -4.42
CA LYS A 122 0.69 3.14 -4.03
C LYS A 122 0.90 3.83 -2.67
N THR A 123 1.09 3.04 -1.63
CA THR A 123 1.24 3.53 -0.24
C THR A 123 2.45 4.46 -0.11
N THR A 124 3.60 4.05 -0.65
CA THR A 124 4.82 4.87 -0.58
C THR A 124 4.65 6.18 -1.35
N THR A 125 4.08 6.13 -2.56
CA THR A 125 3.87 7.31 -3.40
C THR A 125 2.85 8.27 -2.78
N SER A 126 1.70 7.77 -2.29
CA SER A 126 0.69 8.61 -1.64
C SER A 126 1.20 9.22 -0.34
N SER A 127 2.04 8.50 0.42
CA SER A 127 2.69 9.03 1.62
C SER A 127 3.70 10.12 1.29
N MET A 128 4.57 9.92 0.29
CA MET A 128 5.50 10.95 -0.17
C MET A 128 4.78 12.17 -0.72
N LEU A 129 3.67 11.97 -1.44
CA LEU A 129 2.84 13.05 -1.96
C LEU A 129 2.19 13.86 -0.82
N ALA A 130 1.59 13.18 0.16
CA ALA A 130 0.98 13.85 1.31
C ALA A 130 2.03 14.68 2.08
N LEU A 131 3.21 14.09 2.38
CA LEU A 131 4.30 14.79 3.03
C LEU A 131 4.79 16.00 2.22
N SER A 132 4.93 15.84 0.90
CA SER A 132 5.36 16.91 0.00
C SER A 132 4.38 18.09 0.02
N LEU A 133 3.08 17.82 -0.06
CA LEU A 133 2.05 18.85 -0.01
C LEU A 133 1.98 19.54 1.36
N VAL A 134 2.14 18.80 2.47
CA VAL A 134 2.25 19.37 3.83
C VAL A 134 3.44 20.34 3.90
N ALA A 135 4.60 19.92 3.39
CA ALA A 135 5.80 20.74 3.39
C ALA A 135 5.67 22.00 2.51
N ALA A 136 4.91 21.90 1.42
CA ALA A 136 4.60 23.04 0.57
C ALA A 136 3.57 24.02 1.18
N GLY A 137 2.97 23.67 2.32
CA GLY A 137 1.95 24.49 2.99
C GLY A 137 0.54 24.37 2.41
N GLU A 138 0.26 23.29 1.66
CA GLU A 138 -1.02 23.08 0.98
C GLU A 138 -2.11 22.47 1.88
N HIS A 139 -1.78 22.10 3.11
CA HIS A 139 -2.73 21.54 4.08
C HIS A 139 -3.58 20.37 3.54
N PRO A 140 -3.00 19.33 2.93
CA PRO A 140 -3.78 18.26 2.35
C PRO A 140 -4.50 17.45 3.43
N SER A 141 -5.75 17.03 3.14
CA SER A 141 -6.31 15.85 3.77
C SER A 141 -5.73 14.62 3.09
N PHE A 142 -5.61 13.50 3.79
CA PHE A 142 -5.13 12.25 3.17
C PHE A 142 -5.65 11.00 3.87
N LEU A 143 -5.77 9.93 3.07
CA LEU A 143 -6.06 8.58 3.53
C LEU A 143 -5.16 7.62 2.73
N VAL A 144 -4.11 7.12 3.38
CA VAL A 144 -3.09 6.27 2.78
C VAL A 144 -3.00 4.93 3.50
N GLY A 145 -2.48 3.91 2.84
CA GLY A 145 -2.48 2.53 3.32
C GLY A 145 -1.52 2.22 4.48
N GLY A 146 -0.81 3.23 5.02
CA GLY A 146 0.12 3.08 6.12
C GLY A 146 0.24 4.34 6.97
N GLU A 147 0.87 4.25 8.13
CA GLU A 147 1.18 5.42 8.96
C GLU A 147 2.42 6.13 8.40
N LEU A 148 2.32 7.44 8.17
CA LEU A 148 3.48 8.28 7.90
C LEU A 148 4.22 8.52 9.22
N ASN A 149 5.46 8.08 9.31
CA ASN A 149 6.24 8.15 10.55
C ASN A 149 6.42 9.60 11.04
N GLU A 150 6.49 10.57 10.12
CA GLU A 150 6.63 12.00 10.42
C GLU A 150 5.36 12.63 11.00
N ILE A 151 4.20 12.07 10.67
CA ILE A 151 2.88 12.61 11.06
C ILE A 151 2.24 11.74 12.16
N GLY A 152 2.64 10.45 12.24
CA GLY A 152 2.07 9.47 13.19
C GLY A 152 0.65 9.03 12.81
N SER A 153 0.21 9.28 11.58
CA SER A 153 -1.10 8.89 11.07
C SER A 153 -1.05 8.61 9.57
N GLY A 154 -1.88 7.69 9.11
CA GLY A 154 -2.17 7.48 7.68
C GLY A 154 -3.51 8.09 7.26
N ALA A 155 -4.21 8.76 8.17
CA ALA A 155 -5.52 9.33 7.94
C ALA A 155 -5.61 10.69 8.63
N VAL A 156 -5.81 11.76 7.86
CA VAL A 156 -5.90 13.14 8.35
C VAL A 156 -6.95 13.89 7.53
N TRP A 157 -7.78 14.66 8.21
CA TRP A 157 -8.68 15.61 7.58
C TRP A 157 -8.34 17.03 8.01
N ASP A 158 -7.70 17.82 7.14
CA ASP A 158 -7.39 19.23 7.37
C ASP A 158 -8.44 20.10 6.66
N THR A 159 -9.13 20.96 7.40
CA THR A 159 -10.19 21.80 6.85
C THR A 159 -9.67 22.99 6.02
N ALA A 160 -8.40 23.35 6.14
CA ALA A 160 -7.81 24.50 5.47
C ALA A 160 -7.43 24.21 4.00
N GLY A 161 -7.03 22.96 3.68
CA GLY A 161 -6.57 22.62 2.35
C GLY A 161 -7.68 22.19 1.40
N GLU A 162 -7.42 22.32 0.11
CA GLU A 162 -8.36 22.00 -0.96
C GLU A 162 -8.31 20.51 -1.35
N TRP A 163 -7.16 19.85 -1.20
CA TRP A 163 -6.90 18.53 -1.73
C TRP A 163 -7.07 17.41 -0.71
N PHE A 164 -7.61 16.29 -1.18
CA PHE A 164 -7.64 15.02 -0.48
C PHE A 164 -6.81 13.98 -1.27
N VAL A 165 -5.71 13.51 -0.69
CA VAL A 165 -4.86 12.47 -1.26
C VAL A 165 -5.37 11.11 -0.79
N VAL A 166 -5.73 10.23 -1.70
CA VAL A 166 -6.25 8.91 -1.38
C VAL A 166 -5.48 7.81 -2.10
N GLU A 167 -5.17 6.73 -1.39
CA GLU A 167 -4.69 5.51 -2.02
C GLU A 167 -5.85 4.78 -2.70
N ALA A 168 -5.72 4.55 -3.99
CA ALA A 168 -6.73 3.93 -4.84
C ALA A 168 -6.45 2.42 -4.99
N ASP A 169 -7.20 1.61 -4.23
CA ASP A 169 -7.05 0.15 -4.20
C ASP A 169 -7.86 -0.49 -5.33
N GLU A 170 -7.17 -1.15 -6.26
CA GLU A 170 -7.77 -1.85 -7.40
C GLU A 170 -8.33 -3.21 -7.04
N SER A 171 -7.98 -3.77 -5.88
CA SER A 171 -8.22 -5.18 -5.53
C SER A 171 -9.69 -5.63 -5.59
N ASP A 172 -10.61 -4.72 -5.37
CA ASP A 172 -12.06 -4.97 -5.38
C ASP A 172 -12.83 -4.02 -6.34
N GLY A 173 -12.11 -3.29 -7.19
CA GLY A 173 -12.69 -2.34 -8.14
C GLY A 173 -13.14 -1.00 -7.51
N THR A 174 -12.98 -0.83 -6.19
CA THR A 174 -13.37 0.40 -5.45
C THR A 174 -12.76 1.66 -6.05
N PHE A 175 -11.54 1.59 -6.60
CA PHE A 175 -10.83 2.74 -7.15
C PHE A 175 -11.58 3.42 -8.32
N LEU A 176 -12.46 2.71 -9.03
CA LEU A 176 -13.30 3.27 -10.10
C LEU A 176 -14.42 4.18 -9.59
N GLU A 177 -14.77 4.07 -8.31
CA GLU A 177 -15.89 4.80 -7.71
C GLU A 177 -15.46 6.08 -6.99
N LEU A 178 -14.15 6.35 -6.87
CA LEU A 178 -13.62 7.46 -6.09
C LEU A 178 -14.00 8.84 -6.62
N GLY A 179 -14.24 8.98 -7.94
CA GLY A 179 -14.58 10.26 -8.56
C GLY A 179 -13.43 11.27 -8.46
N ALA A 180 -12.18 10.80 -8.68
CA ALA A 180 -10.99 11.62 -8.50
C ALA A 180 -10.88 12.75 -9.52
N ASP A 181 -10.47 13.94 -9.07
CA ASP A 181 -10.18 15.09 -9.94
C ASP A 181 -8.82 14.93 -10.63
N ALA A 182 -7.85 14.34 -9.96
CA ALA A 182 -6.52 14.04 -10.48
C ALA A 182 -6.14 12.60 -10.13
N VAL A 183 -5.33 11.97 -10.98
CA VAL A 183 -4.85 10.60 -10.74
C VAL A 183 -3.36 10.50 -10.95
N LEU A 184 -2.74 9.60 -10.17
CA LEU A 184 -1.37 9.14 -10.39
C LEU A 184 -1.39 7.63 -10.54
N VAL A 185 -0.81 7.11 -11.63
CA VAL A 185 -0.66 5.67 -11.87
C VAL A 185 0.83 5.31 -11.86
N THR A 186 1.22 4.46 -10.92
CA THR A 186 2.63 4.06 -10.74
C THR A 186 3.06 2.98 -11.73
N ASN A 187 2.26 1.95 -11.88
CA ASN A 187 2.49 0.79 -12.77
C ASN A 187 1.19 0.00 -12.95
N VAL A 188 1.15 -0.88 -13.95
CA VAL A 188 0.02 -1.79 -14.21
C VAL A 188 0.56 -3.18 -14.50
N GLU A 189 0.42 -4.09 -13.54
CA GLU A 189 0.90 -5.47 -13.64
C GLU A 189 -0.20 -6.47 -13.28
N PRO A 190 -0.05 -7.76 -13.67
CA PRO A 190 -1.03 -8.79 -13.32
C PRO A 190 -1.12 -9.02 -11.82
N ASP A 191 -2.22 -8.58 -11.19
CA ASP A 191 -2.62 -8.92 -9.83
C ASP A 191 -4.15 -8.94 -9.77
N HIS A 192 -4.72 -9.51 -8.70
CA HIS A 192 -6.17 -9.56 -8.46
C HIS A 192 -6.98 -10.14 -9.64
N LEU A 193 -6.40 -11.10 -10.39
CA LEU A 193 -7.05 -11.74 -11.54
C LEU A 193 -8.24 -12.61 -11.13
N ASP A 194 -8.34 -12.99 -9.87
CA ASP A 194 -9.52 -13.59 -9.26
C ASP A 194 -10.74 -12.66 -9.28
N HIS A 195 -10.52 -11.35 -9.17
CA HIS A 195 -11.57 -10.33 -9.29
C HIS A 195 -11.85 -9.95 -10.75
N TYR A 196 -10.80 -9.66 -11.52
CA TYR A 196 -10.94 -9.16 -12.91
C TYR A 196 -11.09 -10.25 -13.97
N GLY A 197 -10.74 -11.49 -13.67
CA GLY A 197 -10.78 -12.61 -14.62
C GLY A 197 -9.63 -12.64 -15.62
N SER A 198 -9.10 -11.48 -16.03
CA SER A 198 -7.96 -11.39 -16.95
C SER A 198 -7.16 -10.10 -16.76
N PHE A 199 -5.90 -10.12 -17.20
CA PHE A 199 -5.07 -8.91 -17.24
C PHE A 199 -5.63 -7.83 -18.16
N THR A 200 -6.31 -8.21 -19.25
CA THR A 200 -6.96 -7.26 -20.16
C THR A 200 -8.05 -6.47 -19.45
N GLU A 201 -8.87 -7.13 -18.64
CA GLU A 201 -9.92 -6.47 -17.85
C GLU A 201 -9.32 -5.54 -16.78
N LEU A 202 -8.28 -5.98 -16.08
CA LEU A 202 -7.55 -5.15 -15.13
C LEU A 202 -6.96 -3.90 -15.79
N ALA A 203 -6.26 -4.07 -16.92
CA ALA A 203 -5.69 -2.95 -17.68
C ALA A 203 -6.78 -1.98 -18.19
N GLY A 204 -7.94 -2.50 -18.62
CA GLY A 204 -9.12 -1.70 -18.97
C GLY A 204 -9.69 -0.91 -17.78
N ALA A 205 -9.68 -1.50 -16.59
CA ALA A 205 -10.09 -0.82 -15.37
C ALA A 205 -9.15 0.35 -15.03
N PHE A 206 -7.83 0.17 -15.13
CA PHE A 206 -6.87 1.26 -14.96
C PHE A 206 -7.02 2.36 -16.02
N GLU A 207 -7.33 2.00 -17.28
CA GLU A 207 -7.61 2.97 -18.33
C GLU A 207 -8.87 3.78 -18.02
N SER A 208 -9.92 3.13 -17.52
CA SER A 208 -11.16 3.77 -17.08
C SER A 208 -10.90 4.70 -15.88
N PHE A 209 -10.12 4.23 -14.89
CA PHE A 209 -9.72 5.01 -13.73
C PHE A 209 -8.96 6.29 -14.14
N ALA A 210 -7.93 6.16 -14.97
CA ALA A 210 -7.16 7.31 -15.43
C ALA A 210 -8.01 8.26 -16.31
N SER A 211 -8.89 7.72 -17.16
CA SER A 211 -9.74 8.52 -18.03
C SER A 211 -10.84 9.28 -17.31
N SER A 212 -11.25 8.82 -16.12
CA SER A 212 -12.32 9.46 -15.33
C SER A 212 -11.89 10.81 -14.72
N ALA A 213 -10.60 11.03 -14.53
CA ALA A 213 -10.09 12.28 -13.97
C ALA A 213 -10.27 13.46 -14.95
N VAL A 214 -10.79 14.57 -14.42
CA VAL A 214 -11.00 15.81 -15.20
C VAL A 214 -9.77 16.71 -15.21
N GLY A 215 -8.88 16.55 -14.24
CA GLY A 215 -7.61 17.27 -14.08
C GLY A 215 -6.39 16.45 -14.50
N PRO A 216 -5.23 16.67 -13.86
CA PRO A 216 -3.98 16.01 -14.21
C PRO A 216 -4.04 14.49 -14.08
N ARG A 217 -3.47 13.80 -15.08
CA ARG A 217 -3.29 12.35 -15.14
C ARG A 217 -1.80 12.06 -15.20
N ILE A 218 -1.20 11.72 -14.08
CA ILE A 218 0.22 11.52 -13.94
C ILE A 218 0.50 10.01 -14.08
N VAL A 219 1.38 9.61 -15.01
CA VAL A 219 1.58 8.19 -15.35
C VAL A 219 3.07 7.88 -15.45
N CYS A 220 3.50 6.77 -14.87
CA CYS A 220 4.87 6.28 -14.99
C CYS A 220 5.17 5.84 -16.44
N ALA A 221 6.18 6.48 -17.07
CA ALA A 221 6.63 6.15 -18.41
C ALA A 221 7.53 4.91 -18.45
N ASP A 222 8.12 4.53 -17.33
CA ASP A 222 9.05 3.39 -17.25
C ASP A 222 8.29 2.04 -17.14
N ASP A 223 7.02 2.06 -16.75
CA ASP A 223 6.16 0.89 -16.82
C ASP A 223 5.51 0.75 -18.21
N ARG A 224 5.74 -0.39 -18.86
CA ARG A 224 5.29 -0.62 -20.24
C ARG A 224 3.78 -0.54 -20.43
N HIS A 225 3.01 -1.01 -19.45
CA HIS A 225 1.55 -1.06 -19.55
C HIS A 225 0.92 0.27 -19.20
N ALA A 226 1.42 0.95 -18.16
CA ALA A 226 1.02 2.31 -17.82
C ALA A 226 1.37 3.30 -18.95
N SER A 227 2.56 3.20 -19.54
CA SER A 227 2.98 4.00 -20.68
C SER A 227 2.11 3.77 -21.91
N ALA A 228 1.79 2.51 -22.24
CA ALA A 228 0.87 2.18 -23.35
C ALA A 228 -0.55 2.69 -23.09
N MET A 229 -1.03 2.63 -21.85
CA MET A 229 -2.31 3.21 -21.43
C MET A 229 -2.30 4.74 -21.60
N ALA A 230 -1.26 5.43 -21.13
CA ALA A 230 -1.13 6.88 -21.27
C ALA A 230 -1.18 7.32 -22.75
N ALA A 231 -0.53 6.56 -23.64
CA ALA A 231 -0.55 6.82 -25.08
C ALA A 231 -1.94 6.67 -25.70
N ARG A 232 -2.77 5.73 -25.22
CA ARG A 232 -4.16 5.54 -25.70
C ARG A 232 -5.09 6.64 -25.20
N ILE A 233 -4.97 7.01 -23.93
CA ILE A 233 -5.83 8.05 -23.31
C ILE A 233 -5.49 9.43 -23.90
N GLY A 234 -4.21 9.72 -24.09
CA GLY A 234 -3.70 11.04 -24.47
C GLY A 234 -3.84 12.09 -23.35
N GLY A 235 -3.04 13.16 -23.43
CA GLY A 235 -3.08 14.25 -22.45
C GLY A 235 -2.64 13.85 -21.03
N CYS A 236 -1.90 12.76 -20.89
CA CYS A 236 -1.26 12.38 -19.65
C CYS A 236 0.07 13.11 -19.48
N VAL A 237 0.39 13.46 -18.25
CA VAL A 237 1.71 13.92 -17.82
C VAL A 237 2.52 12.69 -17.43
N THR A 238 3.71 12.54 -18.00
CA THR A 238 4.54 11.36 -17.80
C THR A 238 5.73 11.63 -16.88
N TYR A 239 6.10 10.64 -16.05
CA TYR A 239 7.32 10.70 -15.27
C TYR A 239 8.13 9.40 -15.38
N GLY A 240 9.44 9.48 -15.25
CA GLY A 240 10.32 8.33 -15.31
C GLY A 240 11.73 8.66 -15.80
N THR A 241 12.50 7.62 -16.13
CA THR A 241 13.87 7.73 -16.65
C THR A 241 13.92 7.93 -18.16
N ALA A 242 12.80 7.70 -18.86
CA ALA A 242 12.72 7.88 -20.30
C ALA A 242 13.05 9.33 -20.69
N PRO A 243 13.89 9.54 -21.74
CA PRO A 243 14.25 10.89 -22.18
C PRO A 243 13.07 11.77 -22.60
N THR A 244 11.94 11.15 -22.93
CA THR A 244 10.71 11.81 -23.39
C THR A 244 9.70 12.03 -22.26
N ALA A 245 10.01 11.63 -21.02
CA ALA A 245 9.14 11.89 -19.88
C ALA A 245 9.07 13.39 -19.58
N ASP A 246 7.86 13.89 -19.30
CA ASP A 246 7.63 15.30 -18.94
C ASP A 246 8.38 15.65 -17.65
N TYR A 247 8.35 14.73 -16.68
CA TYR A 247 9.18 14.78 -15.47
C TYR A 247 10.24 13.68 -15.52
N ARG A 248 11.45 14.07 -15.88
CA ARG A 248 12.54 13.13 -16.15
C ARG A 248 13.45 12.95 -14.94
N ILE A 249 13.63 11.69 -14.55
CA ILE A 249 14.60 11.26 -13.54
C ILE A 249 15.98 11.15 -14.22
N ALA A 250 16.99 11.78 -13.62
CA ALA A 250 18.38 11.69 -14.04
C ALA A 250 19.30 11.39 -12.86
N ASP A 251 20.50 10.88 -13.15
CA ASP A 251 21.57 10.60 -12.19
C ASP A 251 21.13 9.85 -10.92
N ALA A 252 20.15 8.93 -11.08
CA ALA A 252 19.65 8.13 -9.99
C ALA A 252 20.72 7.16 -9.46
N ARG A 253 20.97 7.22 -8.16
CA ARG A 253 21.92 6.37 -7.45
C ARG A 253 21.28 5.85 -6.17
N THR A 254 21.56 4.60 -5.82
CA THR A 254 21.09 4.00 -4.59
C THR A 254 22.24 3.51 -3.72
N SER A 255 22.06 3.54 -2.43
CA SER A 255 23.00 3.09 -1.41
C SER A 255 22.27 2.36 -0.28
N ARG A 256 22.99 1.89 0.74
CA ARG A 256 22.41 1.24 1.94
C ARG A 256 21.42 2.13 2.68
N THR A 257 21.67 3.43 2.69
CA THR A 257 20.94 4.40 3.54
C THR A 257 19.96 5.25 2.76
N GLY A 258 19.89 5.11 1.44
CA GLY A 258 18.98 5.91 0.65
C GLY A 258 19.31 5.95 -0.84
N ALA A 259 18.66 6.86 -1.53
CA ALA A 259 18.85 7.13 -2.93
C ALA A 259 19.01 8.63 -3.18
N THR A 260 19.64 8.98 -4.31
CA THR A 260 19.72 10.36 -4.82
C THR A 260 19.37 10.39 -6.28
N PHE A 261 18.74 11.45 -6.74
CA PHE A 261 18.43 11.66 -8.15
C PHE A 261 18.24 13.15 -8.46
N GLU A 262 18.29 13.52 -9.72
CA GLU A 262 17.83 14.84 -10.20
C GLU A 262 16.49 14.69 -10.90
N LEU A 263 15.57 15.61 -10.65
CA LEU A 263 14.29 15.69 -11.35
C LEU A 263 14.27 16.90 -12.26
N PHE A 264 13.83 16.71 -13.50
CA PHE A 264 13.65 17.75 -14.49
C PHE A 264 12.19 17.81 -14.95
N ALA A 265 11.64 19.01 -15.08
CA ALA A 265 10.39 19.26 -15.80
C ALA A 265 10.77 19.82 -17.20
N GLY A 266 10.66 18.98 -18.23
CA GLY A 266 11.22 19.27 -19.54
C GLY A 266 12.74 19.54 -19.47
N ALA A 267 13.17 20.76 -19.78
CA ALA A 267 14.57 21.18 -19.68
C ALA A 267 14.94 21.84 -18.35
N THR A 268 13.96 22.13 -17.49
CA THR A 268 14.16 22.85 -16.23
C THR A 268 14.45 21.88 -15.10
N SER A 269 15.57 22.08 -14.39
CA SER A 269 15.86 21.32 -13.17
C SER A 269 14.91 21.75 -12.05
N ILE A 270 14.20 20.78 -11.47
CA ILE A 270 13.39 20.95 -10.27
C ILE A 270 14.30 20.91 -9.03
N GLY A 271 15.35 20.09 -9.07
CA GLY A 271 16.35 19.98 -8.03
C GLY A 271 16.91 18.59 -7.86
N ARG A 272 17.97 18.51 -7.04
CA ARG A 272 18.54 17.26 -6.57
C ARG A 272 17.77 16.78 -5.36
N CYS A 273 17.23 15.59 -5.47
CA CYS A 273 16.48 14.94 -4.39
C CYS A 273 17.37 13.94 -3.65
N GLU A 274 17.30 13.96 -2.35
CA GLU A 274 17.86 12.94 -1.46
C GLU A 274 16.70 12.21 -0.82
N LEU A 275 16.76 10.89 -0.77
CA LEU A 275 15.70 10.03 -0.23
C LEU A 275 16.33 9.03 0.74
N PRO A 276 15.96 9.00 2.02
CA PRO A 276 16.52 8.06 2.99
C PRO A 276 15.91 6.64 2.87
N LEU A 277 15.45 6.31 1.66
CA LEU A 277 14.99 4.98 1.28
C LEU A 277 15.80 4.46 0.09
N PRO A 278 16.38 3.26 0.18
CA PRO A 278 17.09 2.63 -0.93
C PRO A 278 16.13 2.14 -2.02
N GLY A 279 16.68 1.93 -3.21
CA GLY A 279 15.98 1.31 -4.33
C GLY A 279 15.47 2.30 -5.38
N LEU A 280 15.69 1.95 -6.66
CA LEU A 280 15.26 2.77 -7.79
C LEU A 280 13.73 2.88 -7.91
N HIS A 281 12.99 1.88 -7.44
CA HIS A 281 11.54 1.95 -7.37
C HIS A 281 11.07 3.08 -6.41
N ASN A 282 11.80 3.33 -5.31
CA ASN A 282 11.49 4.45 -4.42
C ASN A 282 11.85 5.81 -5.05
N VAL A 283 12.88 5.85 -5.91
CA VAL A 283 13.16 7.04 -6.74
C VAL A 283 11.99 7.33 -7.69
N ALA A 284 11.43 6.31 -8.35
CA ALA A 284 10.26 6.46 -9.21
C ALA A 284 9.02 6.91 -8.41
N ASN A 285 8.77 6.32 -7.23
CA ASN A 285 7.68 6.72 -6.34
C ASN A 285 7.80 8.21 -5.94
N ALA A 286 9.01 8.64 -5.55
CA ALA A 286 9.28 10.03 -5.18
C ALA A 286 9.11 11.00 -6.37
N ALA A 287 9.59 10.63 -7.54
CA ALA A 287 9.42 11.43 -8.76
C ALA A 287 7.95 11.56 -9.15
N GLY A 288 7.17 10.49 -9.06
CA GLY A 288 5.72 10.51 -9.28
C GLY A 288 4.98 11.42 -8.29
N ALA A 289 5.33 11.33 -7.00
CA ALA A 289 4.77 12.19 -5.96
C ALA A 289 5.07 13.67 -6.21
N LEU A 290 6.34 14.00 -6.56
CA LEU A 290 6.73 15.38 -6.90
C LEU A 290 6.03 15.87 -8.17
N ALA A 291 5.98 15.06 -9.23
CA ALA A 291 5.29 15.39 -10.46
C ALA A 291 3.81 15.72 -10.19
N ALA A 292 3.13 14.87 -9.41
CA ALA A 292 1.74 15.09 -9.05
C ALA A 292 1.55 16.40 -8.25
N ALA A 293 2.36 16.64 -7.23
CA ALA A 293 2.27 17.86 -6.43
C ALA A 293 2.54 19.12 -7.25
N LEU A 294 3.52 19.07 -8.18
CA LEU A 294 3.84 20.19 -9.10
C LEU A 294 2.69 20.49 -10.06
N GLU A 295 2.02 19.46 -10.59
CA GLU A 295 0.82 19.62 -11.43
C GLU A 295 -0.37 20.21 -10.66
N LEU A 296 -0.40 20.08 -9.33
CA LEU A 296 -1.36 20.75 -8.47
C LEU A 296 -0.95 22.20 -8.12
N GLY A 297 0.23 22.64 -8.55
CA GLY A 297 0.74 23.99 -8.33
C GLY A 297 1.58 24.18 -7.08
N ALA A 298 1.94 23.10 -6.37
CA ALA A 298 2.76 23.19 -5.16
C ALA A 298 4.21 23.61 -5.45
N ALA A 299 4.85 24.30 -4.50
CA ALA A 299 6.20 24.81 -4.64
C ALA A 299 7.26 23.69 -4.53
N ALA A 300 8.19 23.61 -5.49
CA ALA A 300 9.17 22.52 -5.59
C ALA A 300 10.13 22.43 -4.39
N SER A 301 10.77 23.55 -4.00
CA SER A 301 11.87 23.54 -3.03
C SER A 301 11.51 22.90 -1.67
N PRO A 302 10.38 23.26 -1.00
CA PRO A 302 10.05 22.62 0.27
C PRO A 302 9.71 21.13 0.13
N MET A 303 9.18 20.71 -1.02
CA MET A 303 8.87 19.30 -1.28
C MET A 303 10.14 18.45 -1.43
N VAL A 304 11.11 18.93 -2.19
CA VAL A 304 12.41 18.28 -2.37
C VAL A 304 13.10 18.12 -1.01
N GLU A 305 13.07 19.15 -0.18
CA GLU A 305 13.66 19.10 1.17
C GLU A 305 12.90 18.10 2.08
N ALA A 306 11.59 18.05 1.99
CA ALA A 306 10.77 17.13 2.79
C ALA A 306 11.04 15.67 2.47
N LEU A 307 11.25 15.32 1.21
CA LEU A 307 11.63 13.96 0.81
C LEU A 307 12.94 13.50 1.46
N GLY A 308 13.89 14.42 1.70
CA GLY A 308 15.12 14.12 2.43
C GLY A 308 14.91 13.73 3.89
N ARG A 309 13.73 13.98 4.44
CA ARG A 309 13.33 13.62 5.81
C ARG A 309 12.30 12.48 5.86
N PHE A 310 11.90 11.94 4.71
CA PHE A 310 10.89 10.88 4.66
C PHE A 310 11.37 9.62 5.37
N ALA A 311 10.84 9.36 6.56
CA ALA A 311 11.26 8.23 7.41
C ALA A 311 10.68 6.87 6.96
N GLY A 312 9.99 6.84 5.82
CA GLY A 312 9.39 5.63 5.26
C GLY A 312 7.97 5.36 5.75
N VAL A 313 7.45 4.25 5.31
CA VAL A 313 6.15 3.70 5.72
C VAL A 313 6.41 2.34 6.34
N ALA A 314 5.68 2.02 7.40
CA ALA A 314 5.79 0.73 8.06
C ALA A 314 5.66 -0.43 7.04
N ARG A 315 6.52 -1.42 7.16
CA ARG A 315 6.58 -2.59 6.27
C ARG A 315 6.91 -2.29 4.80
N ARG A 316 7.58 -1.17 4.49
CA ARG A 316 8.07 -0.83 3.15
C ARG A 316 9.57 -0.60 3.21
N PHE A 317 10.36 -1.67 3.05
CA PHE A 317 11.80 -1.74 3.28
C PHE A 317 12.18 -1.13 4.65
N GLU A 318 11.36 -1.44 5.65
CA GLU A 318 11.44 -0.88 6.99
C GLU A 318 12.61 -1.46 7.76
N ARG A 319 13.51 -0.60 8.24
CA ARG A 319 14.60 -1.02 9.13
C ARG A 319 14.05 -1.27 10.53
N ARG A 320 14.00 -2.54 10.96
CA ARG A 320 13.49 -2.95 12.27
C ARG A 320 14.56 -2.85 13.38
N GLY A 321 15.82 -2.91 13.01
CA GLY A 321 16.93 -2.80 13.97
C GLY A 321 18.18 -3.54 13.53
N GLU A 322 19.11 -3.68 14.51
CA GLU A 322 20.35 -4.41 14.34
C GLU A 322 20.69 -5.16 15.64
N ARG A 323 21.16 -6.39 15.53
CA ARG A 323 21.63 -7.20 16.64
C ARG A 323 22.82 -8.04 16.21
N ASP A 324 23.88 -8.06 17.01
CA ASP A 324 25.12 -8.82 16.77
C ASP A 324 25.74 -8.54 15.40
N GLY A 325 25.54 -7.32 14.87
CA GLY A 325 25.99 -6.88 13.56
C GLY A 325 25.15 -7.44 12.41
N VAL A 326 23.98 -8.02 12.69
CA VAL A 326 22.97 -8.41 11.70
C VAL A 326 21.94 -7.31 11.58
N SER A 327 21.72 -6.79 10.37
CA SER A 327 20.64 -5.83 10.09
C SER A 327 19.33 -6.57 9.81
N PHE A 328 18.21 -6.07 10.32
CA PHE A 328 16.88 -6.61 10.10
C PHE A 328 16.03 -5.59 9.35
N ILE A 329 15.50 -6.01 8.19
CA ILE A 329 14.59 -5.21 7.35
C ILE A 329 13.33 -6.03 7.08
N ASP A 330 12.16 -5.37 7.18
CA ASP A 330 10.85 -5.95 6.85
C ASP A 330 10.25 -5.26 5.63
N ASP A 331 9.73 -6.07 4.69
CA ASP A 331 9.05 -5.57 3.51
C ASP A 331 7.75 -6.35 3.25
N TYR A 332 6.72 -5.63 2.87
CA TYR A 332 5.40 -6.17 2.55
C TYR A 332 5.37 -6.95 1.22
N ALA A 333 6.48 -6.97 0.48
CA ALA A 333 6.61 -7.60 -0.83
C ALA A 333 6.09 -9.05 -0.82
N HIS A 334 5.12 -9.33 -1.65
CA HIS A 334 4.45 -10.63 -1.76
C HIS A 334 4.12 -11.02 -3.21
N LEU A 335 4.45 -10.15 -4.17
CA LEU A 335 4.39 -10.41 -5.60
C LEU A 335 5.79 -10.56 -6.19
N PRO A 336 5.97 -11.32 -7.29
CA PRO A 336 7.28 -11.58 -7.89
C PRO A 336 8.10 -10.31 -8.15
N THR A 337 7.49 -9.29 -8.73
CA THR A 337 8.12 -8.00 -9.05
C THR A 337 8.49 -7.19 -7.81
N GLU A 338 7.64 -7.20 -6.78
CA GLU A 338 7.93 -6.56 -5.49
C GLU A 338 9.13 -7.23 -4.80
N VAL A 339 9.16 -8.56 -4.77
CA VAL A 339 10.26 -9.34 -4.21
C VAL A 339 11.57 -9.02 -4.93
N THR A 340 11.54 -9.01 -6.27
CA THR A 340 12.70 -8.62 -7.10
C THR A 340 13.17 -7.20 -6.76
N ALA A 341 12.26 -6.24 -6.63
CA ALA A 341 12.59 -4.85 -6.32
C ALA A 341 13.21 -4.69 -4.90
N ALA A 342 12.64 -5.38 -3.91
CA ALA A 342 13.16 -5.37 -2.54
C ALA A 342 14.56 -5.99 -2.45
N ILE A 343 14.80 -7.10 -3.15
CA ILE A 343 16.13 -7.75 -3.21
C ILE A 343 17.13 -6.86 -3.95
N ALA A 344 16.73 -6.21 -5.05
CA ALA A 344 17.58 -5.26 -5.77
C ALA A 344 17.99 -4.08 -4.87
N ALA A 345 17.07 -3.54 -4.07
CA ALA A 345 17.36 -2.51 -3.09
C ALA A 345 18.35 -3.01 -2.01
N ALA A 346 18.15 -4.23 -1.51
CA ALA A 346 19.04 -4.88 -0.56
C ALA A 346 20.46 -5.05 -1.12
N ARG A 347 20.60 -5.48 -2.38
CA ARG A 347 21.91 -5.64 -3.03
C ARG A 347 22.70 -4.32 -3.14
N GLY A 348 22.01 -3.22 -3.35
CA GLY A 348 22.61 -1.88 -3.33
C GLY A 348 23.15 -1.45 -1.96
N GLY A 349 22.77 -2.16 -0.89
CA GLY A 349 23.09 -1.79 0.49
C GLY A 349 24.48 -2.21 0.99
N GLY A 350 25.23 -3.04 0.26
CA GLY A 350 26.60 -3.43 0.62
C GLY A 350 26.71 -4.32 1.87
N TRP A 351 25.71 -5.13 2.18
CA TRP A 351 25.81 -6.18 3.19
C TRP A 351 26.68 -7.34 2.69
N ASN A 352 27.33 -8.03 3.62
CA ASN A 352 28.21 -9.17 3.27
C ASN A 352 27.41 -10.30 2.67
N ARG A 353 26.19 -10.53 3.16
CA ARG A 353 25.28 -11.58 2.72
C ARG A 353 23.84 -11.15 2.94
N ILE A 354 22.96 -11.55 2.02
CA ILE A 354 21.51 -11.33 2.10
C ILE A 354 20.84 -12.68 2.38
N VAL A 355 20.20 -12.80 3.54
CA VAL A 355 19.34 -13.94 3.92
C VAL A 355 17.90 -13.45 3.80
N ALA A 356 17.21 -13.85 2.73
CA ALA A 356 15.81 -13.52 2.51
C ALA A 356 14.91 -14.59 3.11
N VAL A 357 13.91 -14.17 3.87
CA VAL A 357 12.85 -15.03 4.42
C VAL A 357 11.56 -14.63 3.74
N PHE A 358 10.93 -15.56 3.00
CA PHE A 358 9.73 -15.27 2.24
C PHE A 358 8.54 -16.10 2.70
N GLN A 359 7.40 -15.44 2.89
CA GLN A 359 6.10 -16.04 3.19
C GLN A 359 5.13 -15.79 2.04
N PRO A 360 4.78 -16.81 1.23
CA PRO A 360 3.73 -16.66 0.23
C PRO A 360 2.41 -16.23 0.89
N HIS A 361 1.62 -15.43 0.19
CA HIS A 361 0.39 -14.84 0.73
C HIS A 361 -0.80 -15.24 -0.13
N ARG A 362 -1.78 -15.93 0.48
CA ARG A 362 -2.98 -16.55 -0.10
C ARG A 362 -2.68 -17.77 -0.99
N TYR A 363 -3.53 -18.76 -0.88
CA TYR A 363 -3.47 -19.95 -1.73
C TYR A 363 -3.79 -19.63 -3.18
N SER A 364 -4.82 -18.82 -3.43
CA SER A 364 -5.23 -18.38 -4.77
C SER A 364 -4.09 -17.69 -5.53
N ARG A 365 -3.41 -16.73 -4.89
CA ARG A 365 -2.26 -16.01 -5.48
C ARG A 365 -1.08 -16.95 -5.71
N THR A 366 -0.76 -17.82 -4.76
CA THR A 366 0.32 -18.78 -4.91
C THR A 366 0.06 -19.70 -6.10
N ALA A 367 -1.17 -20.22 -6.26
CA ALA A 367 -1.57 -21.05 -7.39
C ALA A 367 -1.41 -20.33 -8.74
N ALA A 368 -1.70 -19.04 -8.79
CA ALA A 368 -1.62 -18.24 -10.02
C ALA A 368 -0.17 -17.86 -10.41
N LEU A 369 0.69 -17.57 -9.43
CA LEU A 369 1.97 -16.89 -9.66
C LEU A 369 3.22 -17.69 -9.26
N TRP A 370 3.10 -18.94 -8.81
CA TRP A 370 4.26 -19.69 -8.30
C TRP A 370 5.41 -19.82 -9.31
N GLN A 371 5.12 -19.89 -10.61
CA GLN A 371 6.13 -19.98 -11.68
C GLN A 371 6.90 -18.66 -11.83
N ASP A 372 6.22 -17.53 -11.65
CA ASP A 372 6.82 -16.21 -11.80
C ASP A 372 7.80 -15.88 -10.67
N PHE A 373 7.75 -16.61 -9.55
CA PHE A 373 8.75 -16.52 -8.48
C PHE A 373 10.09 -17.15 -8.80
N ALA A 374 10.21 -17.93 -9.88
CA ALA A 374 11.42 -18.68 -10.23
C ALA A 374 12.70 -17.84 -10.17
N ASP A 375 12.67 -16.63 -10.72
CA ASP A 375 13.81 -15.73 -10.80
C ASP A 375 13.78 -14.60 -9.76
N SER A 376 12.68 -14.45 -9.00
CA SER A 376 12.43 -13.30 -8.13
C SER A 376 13.43 -13.18 -6.97
N PHE A 377 14.07 -14.28 -6.59
CA PHE A 377 15.04 -14.32 -5.50
C PHE A 377 16.50 -14.25 -5.97
N THR A 378 16.71 -13.94 -7.25
CA THR A 378 18.07 -13.82 -7.80
C THR A 378 18.85 -12.74 -7.07
N GLY A 379 19.98 -13.14 -6.48
CA GLY A 379 20.87 -12.23 -5.77
C GLY A 379 20.79 -12.30 -4.26
N VAL A 380 19.99 -13.20 -3.68
CA VAL A 380 20.13 -13.57 -2.27
C VAL A 380 21.19 -14.66 -2.10
N ASP A 381 21.91 -14.64 -0.99
CA ASP A 381 22.89 -15.67 -0.64
C ASP A 381 22.22 -16.89 -0.01
N GLN A 382 21.08 -16.67 0.64
CA GLN A 382 20.24 -17.71 1.19
C GLN A 382 18.77 -17.32 1.15
N LEU A 383 17.94 -18.19 0.57
CA LEU A 383 16.48 -18.10 0.62
C LEU A 383 15.94 -19.03 1.71
N VAL A 384 15.05 -18.52 2.54
CA VAL A 384 14.29 -19.31 3.50
C VAL A 384 12.81 -19.12 3.20
N LEU A 385 12.13 -20.20 2.87
CA LEU A 385 10.70 -20.23 2.62
C LEU A 385 9.96 -20.73 3.85
N THR A 386 8.80 -20.15 4.16
CA THR A 386 7.88 -20.63 5.19
C THR A 386 6.51 -20.90 4.61
N ASP A 387 5.56 -21.40 5.42
CA ASP A 387 4.23 -21.75 4.93
C ASP A 387 3.44 -20.55 4.42
N ILE A 388 2.48 -20.83 3.52
CA ILE A 388 1.55 -19.83 2.98
C ILE A 388 0.74 -19.19 4.12
N TYR A 389 0.72 -17.87 4.17
CA TYR A 389 -0.24 -17.14 4.99
C TYR A 389 -1.59 -17.12 4.29
N ALA A 390 -2.56 -17.80 4.88
CA ALA A 390 -3.86 -18.05 4.26
C ALA A 390 -4.73 -16.79 4.05
N ALA A 391 -4.57 -15.77 4.89
CA ALA A 391 -5.37 -14.54 4.86
C ALA A 391 -6.90 -14.79 4.82
N GLY A 392 -7.36 -15.84 5.51
CA GLY A 392 -8.77 -16.23 5.56
C GLY A 392 -9.22 -17.19 4.46
N GLU A 393 -8.38 -17.51 3.49
CA GLU A 393 -8.69 -18.52 2.49
C GLU A 393 -8.60 -19.94 3.06
N LEU A 394 -9.39 -20.86 2.50
CA LEU A 394 -9.22 -22.29 2.73
C LEU A 394 -8.04 -22.83 1.90
N PRO A 395 -7.32 -23.84 2.41
CA PRO A 395 -6.28 -24.48 1.63
C PRO A 395 -6.82 -25.03 0.31
N LEU A 396 -6.08 -24.79 -0.77
CA LEU A 396 -6.37 -25.35 -2.10
C LEU A 396 -5.60 -26.64 -2.31
N PRO A 397 -6.25 -27.73 -2.75
CA PRO A 397 -5.57 -29.00 -3.02
C PRO A 397 -4.42 -28.83 -4.03
N GLY A 398 -3.23 -29.32 -3.68
CA GLY A 398 -2.04 -29.25 -4.52
C GLY A 398 -1.31 -27.90 -4.48
N VAL A 399 -1.75 -26.94 -3.67
CA VAL A 399 -1.11 -25.61 -3.53
C VAL A 399 -0.40 -25.53 -2.18
N SER A 400 0.92 -25.43 -2.21
CA SER A 400 1.78 -25.23 -1.04
C SER A 400 2.97 -24.36 -1.41
N THR A 401 3.75 -23.95 -0.44
CA THR A 401 5.04 -23.24 -0.66
C THR A 401 6.03 -24.07 -1.47
N GLU A 402 5.87 -25.39 -1.50
CA GLU A 402 6.72 -26.28 -2.30
C GLU A 402 6.63 -26.01 -3.81
N LEU A 403 5.54 -25.41 -4.30
CA LEU A 403 5.45 -24.96 -5.70
C LEU A 403 6.48 -23.85 -5.99
N VAL A 404 6.57 -22.85 -5.10
CA VAL A 404 7.57 -21.80 -5.22
C VAL A 404 8.99 -22.37 -5.06
N LEU A 405 9.19 -23.26 -4.10
CA LEU A 405 10.46 -23.95 -3.90
C LEU A 405 10.89 -24.68 -5.19
N GLY A 406 9.97 -25.44 -5.79
CA GLY A 406 10.20 -26.16 -7.03
C GLY A 406 10.59 -25.22 -8.17
N ALA A 407 9.83 -24.16 -8.40
CA ALA A 407 10.12 -23.17 -9.44
C ALA A 407 11.51 -22.55 -9.29
N VAL A 408 11.89 -22.17 -8.07
CA VAL A 408 13.22 -21.61 -7.79
C VAL A 408 14.32 -22.61 -8.06
N LEU A 409 14.18 -23.86 -7.61
CA LEU A 409 15.22 -24.89 -7.78
C LEU A 409 15.31 -25.40 -9.22
N ASP A 410 14.21 -25.40 -9.97
CA ASP A 410 14.21 -25.76 -11.40
C ASP A 410 14.97 -24.73 -12.23
N SER A 411 14.80 -23.43 -11.92
CA SER A 411 15.52 -22.35 -12.60
C SER A 411 16.95 -22.16 -12.07
N HIS A 412 17.16 -22.38 -10.77
CA HIS A 412 18.43 -22.15 -10.07
C HIS A 412 18.83 -23.38 -9.23
N PRO A 413 19.31 -24.47 -9.84
CA PRO A 413 19.59 -25.74 -9.14
C PRO A 413 20.62 -25.66 -8.02
N PHE A 414 21.44 -24.62 -8.01
CA PHE A 414 22.48 -24.40 -6.99
C PHE A 414 22.10 -23.33 -5.97
N ALA A 415 20.86 -22.82 -5.99
CA ALA A 415 20.40 -21.85 -5.01
C ALA A 415 20.41 -22.46 -3.60
N SER A 416 20.88 -21.69 -2.64
CA SER A 416 20.80 -22.06 -1.22
C SER A 416 19.40 -21.80 -0.70
N VAL A 417 18.54 -22.82 -0.66
CA VAL A 417 17.14 -22.69 -0.22
C VAL A 417 16.89 -23.61 0.96
N ALA A 418 16.15 -23.11 1.96
CA ALA A 418 15.60 -23.91 3.04
C ALA A 418 14.07 -23.69 3.11
N TYR A 419 13.32 -24.76 3.35
CA TYR A 419 11.90 -24.69 3.62
C TYR A 419 11.60 -25.02 5.07
N LEU A 420 11.08 -24.10 5.83
CA LEU A 420 10.84 -24.18 7.26
C LEU A 420 9.42 -23.69 7.58
N PRO A 421 8.43 -24.58 7.53
CA PRO A 421 7.02 -24.22 7.73
C PRO A 421 6.73 -23.72 9.16
N GLY A 422 7.42 -24.29 10.15
CA GLY A 422 7.20 -23.99 11.57
C GLY A 422 7.91 -22.73 12.05
N ARG A 423 7.19 -21.83 12.72
CA ARG A 423 7.76 -20.57 13.24
C ARG A 423 8.94 -20.79 14.21
N ALA A 424 8.84 -21.78 15.09
CA ALA A 424 9.88 -22.07 16.05
C ALA A 424 11.16 -22.60 15.37
N GLU A 425 11.02 -23.48 14.37
CA GLU A 425 12.13 -23.99 13.57
C GLU A 425 12.79 -22.89 12.76
N LEU A 426 11.99 -22.03 12.12
CA LEU A 426 12.44 -20.86 11.37
C LEU A 426 13.33 -19.94 12.25
N ARG A 427 12.86 -19.60 13.45
CA ARG A 427 13.63 -18.80 14.41
C ARG A 427 14.94 -19.47 14.81
N SER A 428 14.88 -20.74 15.19
CA SER A 428 16.07 -21.50 15.60
C SER A 428 17.10 -21.59 14.48
N TYR A 429 16.63 -21.83 13.26
CA TYR A 429 17.48 -21.89 12.08
C TYR A 429 18.19 -20.57 11.81
N LEU A 430 17.45 -19.45 11.81
CA LEU A 430 18.00 -18.12 11.57
C LEU A 430 18.98 -17.71 12.67
N SER A 431 18.62 -17.91 13.95
CA SER A 431 19.50 -17.61 15.10
C SER A 431 20.83 -18.35 15.02
N ALA A 432 20.85 -19.57 14.50
CA ALA A 432 22.07 -20.37 14.35
C ALA A 432 22.90 -20.02 13.10
N ARG A 433 22.32 -19.33 12.11
CA ARG A 433 22.92 -19.14 10.79
C ARG A 433 23.26 -17.71 10.43
N LEU A 434 22.57 -16.75 11.01
CA LEU A 434 22.86 -15.31 10.81
C LEU A 434 24.20 -14.95 11.41
N ARG A 435 24.96 -14.06 10.75
CA ARG A 435 26.33 -13.67 11.11
C ARG A 435 26.47 -12.15 10.99
N THR A 436 27.42 -11.61 11.72
CA THR A 436 27.84 -10.20 11.61
C THR A 436 28.06 -9.81 10.16
N GLY A 437 27.43 -8.72 9.74
CA GLY A 437 27.45 -8.18 8.37
C GLY A 437 26.33 -8.71 7.46
N ASP A 438 25.48 -9.64 7.93
CA ASP A 438 24.33 -10.11 7.19
C ASP A 438 23.18 -9.09 7.21
N LEU A 439 22.36 -9.15 6.16
CA LEU A 439 21.00 -8.65 6.16
C LEU A 439 20.04 -9.84 6.31
N CYS A 440 19.16 -9.79 7.29
CA CYS A 440 17.96 -10.62 7.38
C CYS A 440 16.78 -9.79 6.82
N LEU A 441 16.32 -10.15 5.62
CA LEU A 441 15.24 -9.47 4.91
C LEU A 441 13.98 -10.34 4.97
N THR A 442 12.94 -9.90 5.70
CA THR A 442 11.64 -10.56 5.71
C THR A 442 10.75 -9.99 4.60
N LEU A 443 10.12 -10.87 3.82
CA LEU A 443 9.29 -10.56 2.66
C LEU A 443 7.94 -11.24 2.80
N GLY A 444 6.86 -10.48 2.87
CA GLY A 444 5.51 -11.04 2.94
C GLY A 444 4.46 -10.11 3.55
N ALA A 445 3.22 -10.28 3.11
CA ALA A 445 2.07 -9.49 3.57
C ALA A 445 1.42 -10.05 4.86
N GLY A 446 1.86 -11.22 5.33
CA GLY A 446 1.29 -11.92 6.48
C GLY A 446 1.93 -11.57 7.83
N ASP A 447 1.95 -12.56 8.72
CA ASP A 447 2.46 -12.45 10.09
C ASP A 447 3.99 -12.56 10.21
N LEU A 448 4.68 -12.78 9.08
CA LEU A 448 6.15 -12.82 9.03
C LEU A 448 6.78 -11.51 9.54
N THR A 449 6.06 -10.39 9.46
CA THR A 449 6.48 -9.07 9.93
C THR A 449 6.90 -9.03 11.41
N THR A 450 6.47 -10.00 12.24
CA THR A 450 6.88 -10.09 13.66
C THR A 450 8.22 -10.78 13.87
N LEU A 451 8.73 -11.46 12.84
CA LEU A 451 9.98 -12.25 12.94
C LEU A 451 11.22 -11.42 13.26
N PRO A 452 11.43 -10.24 12.67
CA PRO A 452 12.55 -9.37 13.05
C PRO A 452 12.58 -9.05 14.55
N ASP A 453 11.42 -8.67 15.12
CA ASP A 453 11.34 -8.33 16.54
C ASP A 453 11.61 -9.53 17.45
N GLU A 454 11.10 -10.71 17.06
CA GLU A 454 11.37 -11.96 17.78
C GLU A 454 12.86 -12.32 17.78
N LEU A 455 13.58 -12.04 16.68
CA LEU A 455 15.02 -12.27 16.58
C LEU A 455 15.83 -11.18 17.30
N LEU A 456 15.39 -9.92 17.25
CA LEU A 456 16.02 -8.81 17.93
C LEU A 456 15.93 -8.96 19.47
N HIS A 457 14.82 -9.48 19.98
CA HIS A 457 14.56 -9.63 21.41
C HIS A 457 14.74 -11.07 21.94
N ALA A 458 15.24 -11.99 21.13
CA ALA A 458 15.54 -13.35 21.58
C ALA A 458 16.57 -13.31 22.72
N SER A 459 16.25 -13.89 23.87
CA SER A 459 17.14 -14.01 25.05
C SER A 459 18.18 -15.11 24.84
#